data_834f9c43d7b0693ca28831f287b8d98a
#
_entry.id   834f9c43d7b0693ca28831f287b8d98a
#
_cell.length_a   1.000
_cell.length_b   1.000
_cell.length_c   1.000
_cell.angle_alpha   90.00
_cell.angle_beta   90.00
_cell.angle_gamma   90.00
#
_symmetry.space_group_name_H-M   'P 1'
#
loop_
_entity.id
_entity.type
_entity.pdbx_description
1 polymer ?
#
loop_
_entity_poly.entity_id
_entity_poly.type
_entity_poly.pdbx_seq_one_letter_code
_entity_poly.pdbx_strand_id
1 'polypeptide(L)'
;MARTRAVNGNFKPNDDYEKMQFFYHPDHLGSSSYITNLDGEVSQHIEYVPFGEVFIEERNNTWNTPYLFNAKEFDEETGMYYYGARYYEPRLSLWMSCDPMQEKYPSISAYTYTNGNPIVFVDIMGLYPKHLLQLHKTSWWKSDYYTFTPVAVHLLSLVSGVNKNNIAKAKVYERSVSHPYPWYGSESYGGITLPEGNGYAITFTNNLFDDNDLGENYYEWLNIASHEVGHINHIDESNKFADANYQTSLEASMYSKDPVIISKSANRIGSYLTKFAYSYIESGGHDSSPLEKQAEKGSIAFDKFNKFVNHKYGAGSLEKLIKSNKTDKYKINQINIWWKDYENQIK
;
A
#
# COMPACT_ATOMS: atom_id res chain seq x y z
N MET A 1 24.97 11.53 -17.51
CA MET A 1 24.51 12.42 -16.42
C MET A 1 23.31 13.20 -16.92
N ALA A 2 22.11 12.73 -16.63
CA ALA A 2 20.88 13.45 -16.95
C ALA A 2 20.76 14.66 -16.00
N ARG A 3 20.93 15.85 -16.51
CA ARG A 3 20.65 17.08 -15.76
C ARG A 3 19.15 17.36 -15.83
N THR A 4 18.41 17.00 -14.81
CA THR A 4 17.04 17.49 -14.62
C THR A 4 17.07 19.02 -14.44
N ARG A 5 16.66 19.75 -15.46
CA ARG A 5 16.41 21.20 -15.41
C ARG A 5 14.98 21.53 -14.97
N ALA A 6 14.40 20.76 -14.10
CA ALA A 6 13.11 21.06 -13.48
C ALA A 6 13.28 21.98 -12.25
N VAL A 7 14.18 22.96 -12.32
CA VAL A 7 14.29 24.00 -11.31
C VAL A 7 13.84 25.30 -11.97
N ASN A 8 12.67 25.81 -11.57
CA ASN A 8 12.08 27.13 -11.83
C ASN A 8 11.00 27.28 -12.91
N GLY A 9 10.28 26.24 -13.31
CA GLY A 9 8.99 26.46 -14.02
C GLY A 9 9.06 27.17 -15.39
N ASN A 10 10.22 27.33 -16.00
CA ASN A 10 10.40 27.94 -17.31
C ASN A 10 10.61 26.85 -18.38
N PHE A 11 9.53 26.12 -18.70
CA PHE A 11 9.48 25.37 -19.95
C PHE A 11 9.33 26.35 -21.11
N LYS A 12 10.32 26.37 -22.00
CA LYS A 12 10.16 27.04 -23.31
C LYS A 12 9.53 26.04 -24.27
N PRO A 13 8.40 26.34 -24.91
CA PRO A 13 7.85 25.49 -25.96
C PRO A 13 8.93 25.29 -27.06
N ASN A 14 9.16 24.04 -27.46
CA ASN A 14 10.20 23.58 -28.41
C ASN A 14 11.63 23.49 -27.87
N ASP A 15 11.86 23.31 -26.60
CA ASP A 15 13.17 22.93 -26.09
C ASP A 15 13.48 21.47 -26.52
N ASP A 16 14.74 21.16 -26.88
CA ASP A 16 15.14 19.79 -27.28
C ASP A 16 14.82 18.74 -26.22
N TYR A 17 14.62 19.15 -24.98
CA TYR A 17 14.18 18.33 -23.87
C TYR A 17 12.75 17.78 -24.04
N GLU A 18 11.81 18.54 -24.60
CA GLU A 18 10.44 18.08 -24.84
C GLU A 18 10.37 17.05 -25.98
N LYS A 19 11.35 17.07 -26.88
CA LYS A 19 11.47 16.07 -27.96
C LYS A 19 12.06 14.74 -27.49
N MET A 20 12.67 14.70 -26.29
CA MET A 20 13.23 13.52 -25.65
C MET A 20 12.25 12.88 -24.64
N GLN A 21 10.97 12.81 -25.01
CA GLN A 21 9.98 12.06 -24.23
C GLN A 21 9.90 10.62 -24.74
N PHE A 22 10.00 9.67 -23.80
CA PHE A 22 9.93 8.26 -24.08
C PHE A 22 8.84 7.61 -23.25
N PHE A 23 8.08 6.71 -23.87
CA PHE A 23 6.94 6.04 -23.26
C PHE A 23 7.27 4.55 -23.12
N TYR A 24 7.16 4.06 -21.88
CA TYR A 24 7.39 2.66 -21.56
C TYR A 24 6.12 1.84 -21.78
N HIS A 25 6.26 0.70 -22.45
CA HIS A 25 5.23 -0.31 -22.61
C HIS A 25 5.70 -1.57 -21.88
N PRO A 26 5.36 -1.71 -20.59
CA PRO A 26 5.83 -2.81 -19.78
C PRO A 26 5.05 -4.11 -20.07
N ASP A 27 5.67 -5.25 -19.77
CA ASP A 27 5.00 -6.53 -19.68
C ASP A 27 4.17 -6.67 -18.38
N HIS A 28 3.58 -7.84 -18.15
CA HIS A 28 2.77 -8.14 -16.96
C HIS A 28 3.57 -8.18 -15.64
N LEU A 29 4.89 -8.17 -15.70
CA LEU A 29 5.82 -8.14 -14.57
C LEU A 29 6.38 -6.72 -14.33
N GLY A 30 6.01 -5.76 -15.17
CA GLY A 30 6.57 -4.41 -15.15
C GLY A 30 7.90 -4.25 -15.86
N SER A 31 8.38 -5.28 -16.59
CA SER A 31 9.62 -5.19 -17.35
C SER A 31 9.44 -4.37 -18.62
N SER A 32 10.43 -3.57 -18.99
CA SER A 32 10.41 -2.73 -20.19
C SER A 32 10.47 -3.59 -21.43
N SER A 33 9.34 -3.78 -22.15
CA SER A 33 9.29 -4.57 -23.39
C SER A 33 9.47 -3.71 -24.63
N TYR A 34 8.75 -2.60 -24.72
CA TYR A 34 8.88 -1.61 -25.79
C TYR A 34 9.01 -0.22 -25.19
N ILE A 35 9.83 0.60 -25.85
CA ILE A 35 9.95 2.01 -25.54
C ILE A 35 9.77 2.79 -26.84
N THR A 36 8.82 3.73 -26.87
CA THR A 36 8.54 4.56 -28.02
C THR A 36 8.92 6.02 -27.75
N ASN A 37 9.28 6.73 -28.81
CA ASN A 37 9.48 8.17 -28.75
C ASN A 37 8.13 8.92 -28.88
N LEU A 38 8.18 10.26 -28.92
CA LEU A 38 7.00 11.11 -29.03
C LEU A 38 6.23 10.88 -30.34
N ASP A 39 6.91 10.47 -31.41
CA ASP A 39 6.33 10.20 -32.73
C ASP A 39 5.74 8.78 -32.83
N GLY A 40 5.85 7.98 -31.77
CA GLY A 40 5.36 6.62 -31.73
C GLY A 40 6.30 5.59 -32.34
N GLU A 41 7.51 5.99 -32.72
CA GLU A 41 8.53 5.06 -33.24
C GLU A 41 9.16 4.28 -32.10
N VAL A 42 9.44 2.99 -32.34
CA VAL A 42 10.11 2.14 -31.35
C VAL A 42 11.59 2.55 -31.24
N SER A 43 11.97 3.04 -30.07
CA SER A 43 13.34 3.40 -29.72
C SER A 43 14.13 2.22 -29.17
N GLN A 44 13.46 1.34 -28.45
CA GLN A 44 14.06 0.13 -27.87
C GLN A 44 13.00 -0.97 -27.77
N HIS A 45 13.38 -2.19 -28.12
CA HIS A 45 12.61 -3.41 -27.94
C HIS A 45 13.44 -4.42 -27.18
N ILE A 46 12.87 -5.02 -26.13
CA ILE A 46 13.58 -5.91 -25.22
C ILE A 46 12.70 -7.12 -24.90
N GLU A 47 13.27 -8.30 -25.04
CA GLU A 47 12.64 -9.55 -24.59
C GLU A 47 13.54 -10.23 -23.56
N TYR A 48 12.90 -10.87 -22.57
CA TYR A 48 13.59 -11.51 -21.46
C TYR A 48 13.30 -13.01 -21.41
N VAL A 49 14.28 -13.80 -20.97
CA VAL A 49 13.99 -15.14 -20.46
C VAL A 49 13.33 -15.03 -19.09
N PRO A 50 12.65 -16.10 -18.60
CA PRO A 50 11.83 -16.02 -17.40
C PRO A 50 12.50 -15.41 -16.16
N PHE A 51 13.80 -15.57 -16.00
CA PHE A 51 14.57 -15.02 -14.88
C PHE A 51 15.22 -13.66 -15.18
N GLY A 52 14.83 -12.99 -16.29
CA GLY A 52 15.20 -11.60 -16.52
C GLY A 52 16.53 -11.39 -17.24
N GLU A 53 17.20 -12.46 -17.67
CA GLU A 53 18.31 -12.31 -18.64
C GLU A 53 17.73 -11.77 -19.95
N VAL A 54 18.38 -10.78 -20.56
CA VAL A 54 17.97 -10.20 -21.83
C VAL A 54 18.23 -11.23 -22.95
N PHE A 55 17.15 -11.60 -23.65
CA PHE A 55 17.20 -12.55 -24.76
C PHE A 55 17.33 -11.84 -26.10
N ILE A 56 16.55 -10.78 -26.32
CA ILE A 56 16.61 -9.92 -27.51
C ILE A 56 16.67 -8.48 -27.04
N GLU A 57 17.53 -7.70 -27.66
CA GLU A 57 17.55 -6.26 -27.49
C GLU A 57 17.84 -5.59 -28.84
N GLU A 58 16.89 -4.77 -29.29
CA GLU A 58 16.99 -3.97 -30.50
C GLU A 58 16.90 -2.49 -30.11
N ARG A 59 17.85 -1.68 -30.57
CA ARG A 59 17.95 -0.25 -30.26
C ARG A 59 18.11 0.55 -31.57
N ASN A 60 17.43 1.69 -31.66
CA ASN A 60 17.64 2.63 -32.76
C ASN A 60 18.82 3.60 -32.50
N ASN A 61 19.62 3.38 -31.44
CA ASN A 61 20.80 4.15 -31.04
C ASN A 61 20.56 5.64 -30.70
N THR A 62 19.33 6.08 -30.54
CA THR A 62 19.02 7.46 -30.14
C THR A 62 19.03 7.65 -28.64
N TRP A 63 18.53 6.64 -27.91
CA TRP A 63 18.49 6.61 -26.45
C TRP A 63 18.17 5.19 -25.97
N ASN A 64 18.66 4.82 -24.80
CA ASN A 64 18.34 3.58 -24.12
C ASN A 64 18.06 3.82 -22.64
N THR A 65 17.16 3.01 -22.08
CA THR A 65 16.87 3.04 -20.66
C THR A 65 17.82 2.13 -19.89
N PRO A 66 18.26 2.53 -18.68
CA PRO A 66 18.89 1.60 -17.75
C PRO A 66 17.88 0.71 -17.00
N TYR A 67 16.56 1.01 -17.08
CA TYR A 67 15.51 0.28 -16.36
C TYR A 67 14.91 -0.80 -17.24
N LEU A 68 15.21 -2.06 -16.94
CA LEU A 68 14.88 -3.21 -17.79
C LEU A 68 13.90 -4.16 -17.09
N PHE A 69 14.35 -5.34 -16.67
CA PHE A 69 13.51 -6.37 -16.03
C PHE A 69 12.91 -5.88 -14.70
N ASN A 70 11.60 -6.05 -14.53
CA ASN A 70 10.81 -5.56 -13.38
C ASN A 70 11.01 -4.06 -13.09
N ALA A 71 11.26 -3.24 -14.13
CA ALA A 71 11.62 -1.82 -14.02
C ALA A 71 12.84 -1.55 -13.10
N LYS A 72 13.76 -2.50 -12.97
CA LYS A 72 14.97 -2.35 -12.16
C LYS A 72 16.12 -1.83 -13.01
N GLU A 73 16.97 -1.04 -12.35
CA GLU A 73 18.19 -0.52 -12.97
C GLU A 73 19.15 -1.66 -13.26
N PHE A 74 19.53 -1.77 -14.53
CA PHE A 74 20.52 -2.74 -15.01
C PHE A 74 21.88 -2.09 -15.07
N ASP A 75 22.83 -2.64 -14.34
CA ASP A 75 24.22 -2.25 -14.39
C ASP A 75 24.91 -3.02 -15.52
N GLU A 76 25.16 -2.34 -16.64
CA GLU A 76 25.80 -2.94 -17.83
C GLU A 76 27.23 -3.42 -17.56
N GLU A 77 27.94 -2.82 -16.58
CA GLU A 77 29.32 -3.20 -16.26
C GLU A 77 29.38 -4.55 -15.54
N THR A 78 28.41 -4.80 -14.65
CA THR A 78 28.36 -6.03 -13.84
C THR A 78 27.40 -7.07 -14.41
N GLY A 79 26.42 -6.67 -15.21
CA GLY A 79 25.35 -7.52 -15.73
C GLY A 79 24.27 -7.85 -14.70
N MET A 80 24.18 -7.08 -13.61
CA MET A 80 23.26 -7.31 -12.51
C MET A 80 22.16 -6.25 -12.45
N TYR A 81 21.03 -6.62 -11.88
CA TYR A 81 19.95 -5.70 -11.57
C TYR A 81 20.04 -5.20 -10.13
N TYR A 82 19.91 -3.89 -9.94
CA TYR A 82 19.83 -3.29 -8.60
C TYR A 82 18.38 -3.23 -8.12
N TYR A 83 18.07 -3.98 -7.08
CA TYR A 83 16.73 -4.03 -6.47
C TYR A 83 16.61 -3.19 -5.19
N GLY A 84 17.57 -2.33 -4.89
CA GLY A 84 17.62 -1.53 -3.67
C GLY A 84 18.34 -2.25 -2.54
N ALA A 85 17.76 -3.32 -1.98
CA ALA A 85 18.37 -4.06 -0.88
C ALA A 85 19.42 -5.08 -1.33
N ARG A 86 19.32 -5.57 -2.56
CA ARG A 86 20.20 -6.62 -3.10
C ARG A 86 20.49 -6.41 -4.58
N TYR A 87 21.61 -6.97 -5.05
CA TYR A 87 21.90 -7.14 -6.46
C TYR A 87 21.44 -8.53 -6.92
N TYR A 88 20.78 -8.58 -8.07
CA TYR A 88 20.27 -9.79 -8.68
C TYR A 88 21.06 -10.12 -9.95
N GLU A 89 21.59 -11.33 -10.03
CA GLU A 89 22.29 -11.84 -11.21
C GLU A 89 21.35 -12.74 -12.03
N PRO A 90 20.81 -12.26 -13.16
CA PRO A 90 19.77 -12.98 -13.90
C PRO A 90 20.29 -14.27 -14.55
N ARG A 91 21.56 -14.31 -14.95
CA ARG A 91 22.19 -15.51 -15.55
C ARG A 91 22.32 -16.66 -14.57
N LEU A 92 22.46 -16.35 -13.28
CA LEU A 92 22.49 -17.34 -12.21
C LEU A 92 21.11 -17.59 -11.60
N SER A 93 20.13 -16.71 -11.90
CA SER A 93 18.80 -16.72 -11.28
C SER A 93 18.83 -16.59 -9.75
N LEU A 94 19.85 -15.89 -9.22
CA LEU A 94 20.14 -15.79 -7.80
C LEU A 94 20.41 -14.35 -7.36
N TRP A 95 20.12 -14.08 -6.09
CA TRP A 95 20.61 -12.91 -5.39
C TRP A 95 22.11 -13.04 -5.09
N MET A 96 22.86 -11.94 -5.21
CA MET A 96 24.30 -11.92 -4.94
C MET A 96 24.64 -11.69 -3.46
N SER A 97 23.64 -11.51 -2.62
CA SER A 97 23.78 -11.43 -1.17
C SER A 97 22.70 -12.25 -0.47
N CYS A 98 23.00 -12.66 0.76
CA CYS A 98 22.07 -13.38 1.62
C CYS A 98 20.80 -12.53 1.86
N ASP A 99 19.64 -13.17 1.87
CA ASP A 99 18.38 -12.49 2.21
C ASP A 99 18.44 -11.98 3.66
N PRO A 100 18.32 -10.68 3.89
CA PRO A 100 18.22 -10.15 5.25
C PRO A 100 17.08 -10.75 6.08
N MET A 101 16.11 -11.40 5.40
CA MET A 101 14.94 -12.04 6.01
C MET A 101 15.07 -13.56 6.10
N GLN A 102 16.25 -14.14 5.83
CA GLN A 102 16.49 -15.59 5.82
C GLN A 102 15.98 -16.32 7.05
N GLU A 103 16.13 -15.74 8.23
CA GLU A 103 15.68 -16.36 9.49
C GLU A 103 14.15 -16.60 9.52
N LYS A 104 13.37 -15.88 8.72
CA LYS A 104 11.91 -16.06 8.61
C LYS A 104 11.50 -17.19 7.67
N TYR A 105 12.40 -17.60 6.79
CA TYR A 105 12.14 -18.61 5.76
C TYR A 105 13.25 -19.67 5.71
N PRO A 106 13.47 -20.41 6.82
CA PRO A 106 14.60 -21.35 6.93
C PRO A 106 14.55 -22.51 5.94
N SER A 107 13.39 -22.75 5.31
CA SER A 107 13.21 -23.80 4.29
C SER A 107 13.54 -23.34 2.86
N ILE A 108 13.80 -22.06 2.65
CA ILE A 108 14.12 -21.49 1.33
C ILE A 108 15.57 -20.99 1.36
N SER A 109 16.31 -21.21 0.28
CA SER A 109 17.67 -20.68 0.18
C SER A 109 17.68 -19.15 0.26
N ALA A 110 18.63 -18.60 1.02
CA ALA A 110 18.84 -17.16 1.16
C ALA A 110 19.09 -16.41 -0.15
N TYR A 111 19.45 -17.13 -1.19
CA TYR A 111 19.83 -16.59 -2.50
C TYR A 111 18.77 -16.83 -3.57
N THR A 112 17.64 -17.48 -3.25
CA THR A 112 16.59 -17.77 -4.23
C THR A 112 15.82 -16.52 -4.61
N TYR A 113 15.78 -16.22 -5.91
CA TYR A 113 14.94 -15.17 -6.49
C TYR A 113 13.49 -15.68 -6.62
N THR A 114 12.51 -14.89 -6.12
CA THR A 114 11.06 -15.12 -6.25
C THR A 114 10.61 -16.56 -6.00
N ASN A 115 11.25 -17.26 -5.07
CA ASN A 115 10.98 -18.67 -4.75
C ASN A 115 11.05 -19.61 -5.97
N GLY A 116 11.90 -19.29 -6.96
CA GLY A 116 12.06 -20.06 -8.19
C GLY A 116 10.91 -19.92 -9.20
N ASN A 117 10.01 -18.97 -9.03
CA ASN A 117 8.87 -18.75 -9.93
C ASN A 117 8.75 -17.27 -10.36
N PRO A 118 9.65 -16.77 -11.22
CA PRO A 118 9.72 -15.38 -11.64
C PRO A 118 8.59 -14.94 -12.58
N ILE A 119 7.83 -15.88 -13.16
CA ILE A 119 6.69 -15.57 -14.04
C ILE A 119 5.46 -15.12 -13.24
N VAL A 120 5.34 -15.58 -12.00
CA VAL A 120 4.19 -15.31 -11.12
C VAL A 120 4.53 -14.30 -10.03
N PHE A 121 5.81 -14.28 -9.60
CA PHE A 121 6.26 -13.44 -8.50
C PHE A 121 7.26 -12.39 -8.98
N VAL A 122 7.03 -11.16 -8.55
CA VAL A 122 7.97 -10.04 -8.68
C VAL A 122 8.46 -9.68 -7.28
N ASP A 123 9.78 -9.50 -7.13
CA ASP A 123 10.33 -8.90 -5.92
C ASP A 123 10.50 -7.39 -6.18
N ILE A 124 9.55 -6.58 -5.73
CA ILE A 124 9.45 -5.17 -6.09
C ILE A 124 10.58 -4.32 -5.48
N MET A 125 11.12 -4.74 -4.34
CA MET A 125 12.11 -3.94 -3.60
C MET A 125 13.31 -4.73 -3.07
N GLY A 126 13.39 -6.04 -3.32
CA GLY A 126 14.23 -6.88 -2.48
C GLY A 126 13.79 -6.87 -1.00
N LEU A 127 12.74 -6.11 -0.68
CA LEU A 127 12.11 -5.97 0.65
C LEU A 127 10.74 -5.30 0.48
N TYR A 128 9.64 -6.00 0.70
CA TYR A 128 8.33 -5.37 0.90
C TYR A 128 8.30 -4.53 2.19
N PRO A 129 7.30 -3.61 2.38
CA PRO A 129 6.99 -3.03 3.69
C PRO A 129 6.41 -4.11 4.63
N LYS A 130 7.07 -5.24 4.69
CA LYS A 130 6.78 -6.46 5.48
C LYS A 130 6.73 -6.20 6.98
N HIS A 131 7.11 -5.00 7.40
CA HIS A 131 7.11 -4.63 8.80
C HIS A 131 5.73 -4.18 9.30
N LEU A 132 4.85 -3.74 8.39
CA LEU A 132 3.51 -3.26 8.72
C LEU A 132 2.39 -4.04 8.03
N LEU A 133 2.65 -4.57 6.84
CA LEU A 133 1.68 -5.32 6.03
C LEU A 133 2.22 -6.71 5.66
N GLN A 134 1.31 -7.66 5.57
CA GLN A 134 1.55 -9.02 5.07
C GLN A 134 0.69 -9.26 3.84
N LEU A 135 1.32 -9.55 2.70
CA LEU A 135 0.64 -9.83 1.45
C LEU A 135 -0.04 -11.20 1.47
N HIS A 136 -1.26 -11.26 0.97
CA HIS A 136 -2.02 -12.48 0.70
C HIS A 136 -2.35 -12.56 -0.77
N LYS A 137 -1.69 -13.46 -1.49
CA LYS A 137 -2.00 -13.75 -2.88
C LYS A 137 -3.25 -14.61 -2.97
N THR A 138 -4.13 -14.26 -3.89
CA THR A 138 -5.37 -14.97 -4.13
C THR A 138 -5.33 -15.64 -5.52
N SER A 139 -6.44 -16.29 -5.92
CA SER A 139 -6.58 -16.87 -7.26
C SER A 139 -6.70 -15.75 -8.30
N TRP A 140 -6.39 -16.06 -9.58
CA TRP A 140 -6.36 -15.12 -10.70
C TRP A 140 -7.64 -14.27 -10.93
N TRP A 141 -8.78 -14.66 -10.34
CA TRP A 141 -10.05 -13.90 -10.41
C TRP A 141 -10.37 -13.06 -9.18
N LYS A 142 -9.49 -12.99 -8.20
CA LYS A 142 -9.64 -12.16 -6.98
C LYS A 142 -8.42 -11.27 -6.82
N SER A 143 -8.65 -10.03 -6.44
CA SER A 143 -7.56 -9.11 -6.11
C SER A 143 -6.75 -9.62 -4.91
N ASP A 144 -5.44 -9.49 -4.99
CA ASP A 144 -4.55 -9.68 -3.85
C ASP A 144 -4.88 -8.63 -2.79
N TYR A 145 -4.60 -8.96 -1.54
CA TYR A 145 -4.81 -8.04 -0.43
C TYR A 145 -3.71 -8.23 0.61
N TYR A 146 -3.56 -7.24 1.46
CA TYR A 146 -2.66 -7.27 2.60
C TYR A 146 -3.46 -7.38 3.90
N THR A 147 -2.79 -7.86 4.96
CA THR A 147 -3.26 -7.72 6.34
C THR A 147 -2.20 -7.00 7.17
N PHE A 148 -2.61 -6.34 8.24
CA PHE A 148 -1.67 -5.71 9.15
C PHE A 148 -0.85 -6.77 9.89
N THR A 149 0.46 -6.52 10.02
CA THR A 149 1.33 -7.35 10.88
C THR A 149 0.95 -7.18 12.36
N PRO A 150 1.34 -8.13 13.24
CA PRO A 150 1.04 -8.01 14.68
C PRO A 150 1.54 -6.70 15.30
N VAL A 151 2.67 -6.18 14.83
CA VAL A 151 3.24 -4.89 15.28
C VAL A 151 2.34 -3.72 14.85
N ALA A 152 1.90 -3.71 13.59
CA ALA A 152 0.98 -2.69 13.08
C ALA A 152 -0.37 -2.74 13.80
N VAL A 153 -0.97 -3.94 13.94
CA VAL A 153 -2.23 -4.13 14.70
C VAL A 153 -2.10 -3.56 16.11
N HIS A 154 -0.97 -3.83 16.77
CA HIS A 154 -0.75 -3.37 18.13
C HIS A 154 -0.65 -1.83 18.21
N LEU A 155 0.18 -1.22 17.38
CA LEU A 155 0.37 0.23 17.35
C LEU A 155 -0.93 0.95 16.99
N LEU A 156 -1.60 0.51 15.91
CA LEU A 156 -2.85 1.09 15.46
C LEU A 156 -3.96 0.97 16.51
N SER A 157 -4.01 -0.14 17.24
CA SER A 157 -4.96 -0.30 18.37
C SER A 157 -4.69 0.68 19.51
N LEU A 158 -3.42 0.94 19.84
CA LEU A 158 -3.07 1.90 20.91
C LEU A 158 -3.52 3.33 20.54
N VAL A 159 -3.24 3.76 19.32
CA VAL A 159 -3.49 5.15 18.90
C VAL A 159 -4.95 5.42 18.52
N SER A 160 -5.64 4.45 17.91
CA SER A 160 -7.05 4.61 17.48
C SER A 160 -8.06 4.18 18.54
N GLY A 161 -7.66 3.40 19.55
CA GLY A 161 -8.57 2.79 20.52
C GLY A 161 -9.41 1.64 19.95
N VAL A 162 -9.19 1.21 18.71
CA VAL A 162 -9.92 0.10 18.09
C VAL A 162 -9.40 -1.24 18.58
N ASN A 163 -10.31 -2.20 18.77
CA ASN A 163 -9.96 -3.53 19.23
C ASN A 163 -9.01 -4.24 18.24
N LYS A 164 -7.92 -4.83 18.74
CA LYS A 164 -6.92 -5.57 17.95
C LYS A 164 -7.52 -6.65 17.05
N ASN A 165 -8.51 -7.38 17.56
CA ASN A 165 -9.16 -8.45 16.80
C ASN A 165 -9.94 -7.91 15.61
N ASN A 166 -10.45 -6.68 15.68
CA ASN A 166 -11.15 -6.04 14.58
C ASN A 166 -10.15 -5.51 13.55
N ILE A 167 -9.07 -4.88 13.99
CA ILE A 167 -7.99 -4.45 13.08
C ILE A 167 -7.38 -5.65 12.34
N ALA A 168 -7.16 -6.77 13.02
CA ALA A 168 -6.61 -7.99 12.42
C ALA A 168 -7.53 -8.63 11.34
N LYS A 169 -8.83 -8.29 11.31
CA LYS A 169 -9.77 -8.72 10.26
C LYS A 169 -9.78 -7.80 9.05
N ALA A 170 -9.13 -6.66 9.12
CA ALA A 170 -9.08 -5.72 8.01
C ALA A 170 -8.20 -6.26 6.89
N LYS A 171 -8.72 -6.24 5.67
CA LYS A 171 -7.95 -6.41 4.45
C LYS A 171 -7.56 -5.05 3.93
N VAL A 172 -6.33 -4.92 3.55
CA VAL A 172 -5.77 -3.69 2.99
C VAL A 172 -5.57 -3.90 1.50
N TYR A 173 -6.06 -2.97 0.71
CA TYR A 173 -5.97 -2.99 -0.74
C TYR A 173 -5.18 -1.78 -1.23
N GLU A 174 -4.34 -2.04 -2.22
CA GLU A 174 -3.75 -1.00 -3.05
C GLU A 174 -4.76 -0.58 -4.12
N ARG A 175 -4.81 0.72 -4.42
CA ARG A 175 -5.74 1.23 -5.39
C ARG A 175 -5.06 1.74 -6.66
N SER A 176 -5.42 1.16 -7.81
CA SER A 176 -5.19 1.80 -9.09
C SER A 176 -6.24 2.90 -9.37
N VAL A 177 -5.84 3.94 -10.09
CA VAL A 177 -6.44 5.27 -10.24
C VAL A 177 -7.91 5.37 -10.70
N SER A 178 -8.61 4.29 -11.00
CA SER A 178 -10.01 4.34 -11.43
C SER A 178 -10.98 4.22 -10.27
N HIS A 179 -11.51 5.35 -9.82
CA HIS A 179 -12.50 5.42 -8.74
C HIS A 179 -13.90 4.97 -9.18
N PRO A 180 -14.55 4.01 -8.50
CA PRO A 180 -15.94 3.70 -8.76
C PRO A 180 -16.93 4.73 -8.16
N TYR A 181 -16.47 5.70 -7.36
CA TYR A 181 -17.35 6.66 -6.70
C TYR A 181 -17.06 8.11 -7.15
N PRO A 182 -17.98 8.72 -7.92
CA PRO A 182 -17.76 10.04 -8.55
C PRO A 182 -17.76 11.24 -7.59
N TRP A 183 -18.07 11.07 -6.31
CA TRP A 183 -18.10 12.16 -5.31
C TRP A 183 -16.81 12.34 -4.51
N TYR A 184 -15.82 11.49 -4.70
CA TYR A 184 -14.48 11.73 -4.17
C TYR A 184 -13.70 12.57 -5.15
N GLY A 185 -13.43 13.82 -4.76
CA GLY A 185 -12.61 14.74 -5.55
C GLY A 185 -11.25 14.16 -5.87
N SER A 186 -10.68 14.54 -6.99
CA SER A 186 -9.41 14.06 -7.56
C SER A 186 -8.15 14.33 -6.71
N GLU A 187 -8.29 14.91 -5.51
CA GLU A 187 -7.19 15.41 -4.69
C GLU A 187 -7.14 14.85 -3.26
N SER A 188 -7.98 13.88 -2.90
CA SER A 188 -7.91 13.33 -1.54
C SER A 188 -6.75 12.34 -1.39
N TYR A 189 -5.67 12.81 -0.87
CA TYR A 189 -4.62 11.99 -0.25
C TYR A 189 -5.23 11.28 0.95
N GLY A 190 -5.35 9.96 0.89
CA GLY A 190 -5.92 9.25 2.02
C GLY A 190 -6.28 7.81 1.72
N GLY A 191 -7.14 7.30 2.53
CA GLY A 191 -7.72 5.97 2.41
C GLY A 191 -9.23 6.00 2.38
N ILE A 192 -9.82 4.85 2.27
CA ILE A 192 -11.25 4.62 2.51
C ILE A 192 -11.45 3.28 3.21
N THR A 193 -12.29 3.27 4.23
CA THR A 193 -12.61 2.07 4.98
C THR A 193 -14.08 1.71 4.80
N LEU A 194 -14.33 0.49 4.30
CA LEU A 194 -15.66 -0.03 4.00
C LEU A 194 -15.91 -1.38 4.69
N PRO A 195 -17.18 -1.76 4.96
CA PRO A 195 -17.50 -3.11 5.39
C PRO A 195 -17.20 -4.12 4.27
N GLU A 196 -16.56 -5.25 4.60
CA GLU A 196 -16.32 -6.35 3.68
C GLU A 196 -16.66 -7.69 4.34
N GLY A 197 -17.78 -8.30 3.98
CA GLY A 197 -18.24 -9.56 4.59
C GLY A 197 -18.40 -9.46 6.11
N ASN A 198 -17.59 -10.21 6.85
CA ASN A 198 -17.51 -10.16 8.31
C ASN A 198 -16.30 -9.36 8.83
N GLY A 199 -15.62 -8.63 7.95
CA GLY A 199 -14.45 -7.81 8.23
C GLY A 199 -14.56 -6.43 7.61
N TYR A 200 -13.40 -5.90 7.24
CA TYR A 200 -13.25 -4.53 6.74
C TYR A 200 -12.31 -4.52 5.55
N ALA A 201 -12.59 -3.67 4.57
CA ALA A 201 -11.71 -3.33 3.48
C ALA A 201 -11.16 -1.92 3.70
N ILE A 202 -9.86 -1.77 3.82
CA ILE A 202 -9.18 -0.48 3.87
C ILE A 202 -8.42 -0.33 2.56
N THR A 203 -8.75 0.67 1.78
CA THR A 203 -8.10 0.94 0.51
C THR A 203 -7.32 2.24 0.64
N PHE A 204 -6.02 2.19 0.42
CA PHE A 204 -5.16 3.38 0.38
C PHE A 204 -4.93 3.82 -1.06
N THR A 205 -4.71 5.11 -1.27
CA THR A 205 -4.35 5.65 -2.58
C THR A 205 -2.95 5.19 -3.00
N ASN A 206 -2.69 5.06 -4.30
CA ASN A 206 -1.45 4.52 -4.85
C ASN A 206 -0.19 5.17 -4.31
N ASN A 207 -0.21 6.47 -4.06
CA ASN A 207 0.95 7.21 -3.56
C ASN A 207 1.47 6.69 -2.21
N LEU A 208 0.63 5.95 -1.45
CA LEU A 208 1.01 5.32 -0.19
C LEU A 208 1.62 3.92 -0.37
N PHE A 209 1.54 3.36 -1.57
CA PHE A 209 2.14 2.09 -1.96
C PHE A 209 3.23 2.27 -3.03
N ASP A 210 3.46 3.50 -3.51
CA ASP A 210 4.46 3.77 -4.54
C ASP A 210 5.86 3.50 -3.97
N ASP A 211 6.62 2.66 -4.68
CA ASP A 211 7.88 2.06 -4.22
C ASP A 211 8.95 3.08 -3.86
N ASN A 212 8.85 4.29 -4.40
CA ASN A 212 9.78 5.38 -4.11
C ASN A 212 9.50 6.10 -2.79
N ASP A 213 8.26 6.07 -2.27
CA ASP A 213 7.86 6.87 -1.10
C ASP A 213 7.65 6.05 0.19
N LEU A 214 7.31 4.76 0.12
CA LEU A 214 7.16 3.91 1.31
C LEU A 214 8.48 3.70 2.07
N GLY A 215 9.63 3.88 1.40
CA GLY A 215 10.95 3.88 2.05
C GLY A 215 11.17 5.10 2.94
N GLU A 216 10.58 6.23 2.61
CA GLU A 216 10.81 7.51 3.28
C GLU A 216 9.61 8.00 4.12
N ASN A 217 8.38 7.47 3.91
CA ASN A 217 7.18 8.05 4.51
C ASN A 217 6.37 7.12 5.45
N TYR A 218 7.06 6.34 6.30
CA TYR A 218 6.44 5.54 7.36
C TYR A 218 5.50 6.34 8.27
N TYR A 219 5.85 7.60 8.49
CA TYR A 219 5.05 8.50 9.31
C TYR A 219 3.68 8.78 8.66
N GLU A 220 3.68 9.17 7.39
CA GLU A 220 2.45 9.51 6.67
C GLU A 220 1.53 8.30 6.53
N TRP A 221 2.11 7.15 6.15
CA TRP A 221 1.36 5.91 6.06
C TRP A 221 0.70 5.51 7.38
N LEU A 222 1.45 5.53 8.49
CA LEU A 222 0.91 5.20 9.80
C LEU A 222 -0.11 6.24 10.29
N ASN A 223 0.07 7.49 9.94
CA ASN A 223 -0.87 8.56 10.26
C ASN A 223 -2.23 8.31 9.59
N ILE A 224 -2.21 8.07 8.27
CA ILE A 224 -3.42 7.76 7.50
C ILE A 224 -4.03 6.42 7.94
N ALA A 225 -3.22 5.38 8.14
CA ALA A 225 -3.72 4.10 8.63
C ALA A 225 -4.37 4.21 10.01
N SER A 226 -3.86 5.09 10.88
CA SER A 226 -4.44 5.36 12.20
C SER A 226 -5.81 6.03 12.11
N HIS A 227 -6.03 6.89 11.10
CA HIS A 227 -7.32 7.49 10.78
C HIS A 227 -8.29 6.43 10.25
N GLU A 228 -7.89 5.71 9.18
CA GLU A 228 -8.75 4.72 8.51
C GLU A 228 -9.20 3.60 9.44
N VAL A 229 -8.31 3.12 10.31
CA VAL A 229 -8.65 2.13 11.33
C VAL A 229 -9.71 2.69 12.32
N GLY A 230 -9.71 3.99 12.56
CA GLY A 230 -10.73 4.66 13.40
C GLY A 230 -12.16 4.44 12.89
N HIS A 231 -12.37 4.31 11.59
CA HIS A 231 -13.69 4.05 10.99
C HIS A 231 -14.23 2.65 11.27
N ILE A 232 -13.41 1.69 11.68
CA ILE A 232 -13.84 0.31 12.00
C ILE A 232 -14.94 0.32 13.07
N ASN A 233 -14.85 1.16 14.09
CA ASN A 233 -15.88 1.26 15.12
C ASN A 233 -17.21 1.74 14.54
N HIS A 234 -17.20 2.65 13.57
CA HIS A 234 -18.42 3.15 12.91
C HIS A 234 -19.07 2.07 12.05
N ILE A 235 -18.25 1.23 11.41
CA ILE A 235 -18.71 0.07 10.64
C ILE A 235 -19.36 -0.94 11.57
N ASP A 236 -18.76 -1.24 12.72
CA ASP A 236 -19.30 -2.19 13.68
C ASP A 236 -20.68 -1.74 14.23
N GLU A 237 -20.83 -0.45 14.52
CA GLU A 237 -22.11 0.11 14.91
C GLU A 237 -23.15 0.03 13.78
N SER A 238 -22.75 0.41 12.57
CA SER A 238 -23.62 0.35 11.40
C SER A 238 -24.03 -1.08 11.05
N ASN A 239 -23.10 -2.04 11.16
CA ASN A 239 -23.37 -3.45 10.91
C ASN A 239 -24.37 -4.04 11.90
N LYS A 240 -24.30 -3.68 13.19
CA LYS A 240 -25.30 -4.10 14.19
C LYS A 240 -26.70 -3.64 13.81
N PHE A 241 -26.82 -2.37 13.40
CA PHE A 241 -28.09 -1.82 12.94
C PHE A 241 -28.57 -2.48 11.65
N ALA A 242 -27.68 -2.63 10.66
CA ALA A 242 -27.99 -3.27 9.38
C ALA A 242 -28.42 -4.73 9.56
N ASP A 243 -27.75 -5.48 10.44
CA ASP A 243 -28.08 -6.89 10.70
C ASP A 243 -29.43 -7.05 11.41
N ALA A 244 -29.74 -6.18 12.37
CA ALA A 244 -31.04 -6.17 13.04
C ALA A 244 -32.18 -5.89 12.03
N ASN A 245 -32.01 -4.89 11.17
CA ASN A 245 -33.03 -4.54 10.17
C ASN A 245 -33.09 -5.55 9.02
N TYR A 246 -31.99 -6.26 8.70
CA TYR A 246 -31.97 -7.28 7.66
C TYR A 246 -32.94 -8.43 7.94
N GLN A 247 -33.02 -8.90 9.17
CA GLN A 247 -33.99 -9.96 9.57
C GLN A 247 -35.43 -9.50 9.35
N THR A 248 -35.76 -8.30 9.80
CA THR A 248 -37.09 -7.71 9.60
C THR A 248 -37.42 -7.52 8.13
N SER A 249 -36.46 -7.07 7.31
CA SER A 249 -36.63 -6.91 5.88
C SER A 249 -36.79 -8.27 5.16
N LEU A 250 -36.07 -9.29 5.60
CA LEU A 250 -36.20 -10.64 5.07
C LEU A 250 -37.57 -11.22 5.37
N GLU A 251 -38.05 -11.10 6.60
CA GLU A 251 -39.40 -11.53 7.00
C GLU A 251 -40.46 -10.79 6.19
N ALA A 252 -40.36 -9.48 6.04
CA ALA A 252 -41.30 -8.69 5.23
C ALA A 252 -41.27 -9.09 3.75
N SER A 253 -40.10 -9.43 3.19
CA SER A 253 -39.97 -9.86 1.78
C SER A 253 -40.62 -11.20 1.52
N MET A 254 -40.71 -12.10 2.49
CA MET A 254 -41.38 -13.40 2.37
C MET A 254 -42.91 -13.26 2.13
N TYR A 255 -43.49 -12.12 2.48
CA TYR A 255 -44.91 -11.79 2.27
C TYR A 255 -45.14 -10.88 1.05
N SER A 256 -44.07 -10.49 0.33
CA SER A 256 -44.17 -9.65 -0.86
C SER A 256 -44.38 -10.48 -2.11
N LYS A 257 -45.17 -9.95 -3.08
CA LYS A 257 -45.35 -10.58 -4.41
C LYS A 257 -44.07 -10.52 -5.26
N ASP A 258 -43.19 -9.56 -5.00
CA ASP A 258 -41.89 -9.33 -5.69
C ASP A 258 -40.77 -9.15 -4.63
N PRO A 259 -40.22 -10.23 -4.06
CA PRO A 259 -39.21 -10.15 -3.05
C PRO A 259 -37.87 -9.67 -3.63
N VAL A 260 -37.42 -8.49 -3.25
CA VAL A 260 -36.06 -8.02 -3.52
C VAL A 260 -35.14 -8.53 -2.42
N ILE A 261 -34.42 -9.62 -2.70
CA ILE A 261 -33.44 -10.16 -1.76
C ILE A 261 -32.14 -9.38 -1.91
N ILE A 262 -31.88 -8.46 -1.00
CA ILE A 262 -30.58 -7.80 -0.89
C ILE A 262 -29.65 -8.69 -0.07
N SER A 263 -28.44 -8.95 -0.54
CA SER A 263 -27.47 -9.71 0.26
C SER A 263 -27.14 -8.98 1.56
N LYS A 264 -26.84 -9.73 2.62
CA LYS A 264 -26.45 -9.17 3.93
C LYS A 264 -25.25 -8.20 3.80
N SER A 265 -24.30 -8.52 2.94
CA SER A 265 -23.13 -7.66 2.66
C SER A 265 -23.54 -6.34 1.99
N ALA A 266 -24.43 -6.39 1.00
CA ALA A 266 -24.93 -5.18 0.34
C ALA A 266 -25.72 -4.30 1.30
N ASN A 267 -26.52 -4.90 2.20
CA ASN A 267 -27.27 -4.18 3.24
C ASN A 267 -26.31 -3.47 4.22
N ARG A 268 -25.24 -4.11 4.64
CA ARG A 268 -24.21 -3.50 5.52
C ARG A 268 -23.51 -2.32 4.84
N ILE A 269 -23.07 -2.49 3.57
CA ILE A 269 -22.43 -1.41 2.81
C ILE A 269 -23.42 -0.24 2.63
N GLY A 270 -24.65 -0.50 2.21
CA GLY A 270 -25.68 0.53 2.04
C GLY A 270 -25.97 1.28 3.32
N SER A 271 -26.13 0.58 4.45
CA SER A 271 -26.36 1.16 5.77
C SER A 271 -25.21 2.06 6.22
N TYR A 272 -23.97 1.61 6.02
CA TYR A 272 -22.76 2.37 6.34
C TYR A 272 -22.65 3.65 5.51
N LEU A 273 -22.79 3.53 4.18
CA LEU A 273 -22.73 4.69 3.28
C LEU A 273 -23.85 5.70 3.56
N THR A 274 -25.07 5.23 3.88
CA THR A 274 -26.17 6.11 4.26
C THR A 274 -25.87 6.87 5.55
N LYS A 275 -25.29 6.20 6.57
CA LYS A 275 -24.87 6.84 7.82
C LYS A 275 -23.84 7.95 7.57
N PHE A 276 -22.86 7.71 6.70
CA PHE A 276 -21.85 8.69 6.32
C PHE A 276 -22.45 9.88 5.56
N ALA A 277 -23.22 9.60 4.51
CA ALA A 277 -23.87 10.63 3.71
C ALA A 277 -24.75 11.54 4.60
N TYR A 278 -25.55 10.96 5.48
CA TYR A 278 -26.38 11.71 6.42
C TYR A 278 -25.53 12.59 7.35
N SER A 279 -24.47 12.01 7.92
CA SER A 279 -23.55 12.76 8.79
C SER A 279 -22.90 13.96 8.09
N TYR A 280 -22.51 13.79 6.81
CA TYR A 280 -21.90 14.89 6.03
C TYR A 280 -22.90 15.99 5.70
N ILE A 281 -24.13 15.62 5.31
CA ILE A 281 -25.19 16.59 5.03
C ILE A 281 -25.52 17.37 6.29
N GLU A 282 -25.72 16.70 7.43
CA GLU A 282 -26.11 17.31 8.69
C GLU A 282 -25.02 18.23 9.26
N SER A 283 -23.74 17.86 9.10
CA SER A 283 -22.60 18.62 9.61
C SER A 283 -22.06 19.70 8.65
N GLY A 284 -22.56 19.75 7.41
CA GLY A 284 -22.11 20.71 6.41
C GLY A 284 -20.82 20.30 5.66
N GLY A 285 -20.43 19.04 5.70
CA GLY A 285 -19.31 18.51 4.93
C GLY A 285 -18.51 17.42 5.62
N HIS A 286 -17.57 16.87 4.89
CA HIS A 286 -16.69 15.79 5.33
C HIS A 286 -15.95 16.16 6.64
N ASP A 287 -15.12 17.21 6.61
CA ASP A 287 -14.24 17.57 7.73
C ASP A 287 -15.01 17.99 9.00
N SER A 288 -16.26 18.37 8.84
CA SER A 288 -17.14 18.76 9.95
C SER A 288 -17.85 17.56 10.59
N SER A 289 -17.88 16.41 9.91
CA SER A 289 -18.56 15.21 10.33
C SER A 289 -18.05 14.69 11.69
N PRO A 290 -18.94 14.37 12.64
CA PRO A 290 -18.55 13.71 13.89
C PRO A 290 -17.84 12.37 13.67
N LEU A 291 -18.14 11.65 12.58
CA LEU A 291 -17.53 10.38 12.24
C LEU A 291 -16.06 10.57 11.83
N GLU A 292 -15.79 11.58 11.00
CA GLU A 292 -14.42 11.94 10.60
C GLU A 292 -13.60 12.45 11.79
N LYS A 293 -14.16 13.35 12.58
CA LYS A 293 -13.52 13.84 13.82
C LYS A 293 -13.19 12.73 14.81
N GLN A 294 -14.00 11.67 14.84
CA GLN A 294 -13.69 10.51 15.68
C GLN A 294 -12.56 9.66 15.12
N ALA A 295 -12.54 9.43 13.81
CA ALA A 295 -11.45 8.72 13.14
C ALA A 295 -10.12 9.51 13.22
N GLU A 296 -10.19 10.84 13.07
CA GLU A 296 -9.06 11.75 13.17
C GLU A 296 -8.34 11.69 14.54
N LYS A 297 -9.03 11.31 15.60
CA LYS A 297 -8.38 11.10 16.92
C LYS A 297 -7.24 10.08 16.84
N GLY A 298 -7.35 9.07 15.98
CA GLY A 298 -6.32 8.06 15.77
C GLY A 298 -5.04 8.67 15.18
N SER A 299 -5.16 9.47 14.12
CA SER A 299 -4.03 10.13 13.49
C SER A 299 -3.39 11.19 14.39
N ILE A 300 -4.20 11.96 15.11
CA ILE A 300 -3.70 12.94 16.10
C ILE A 300 -2.94 12.23 17.23
N ALA A 301 -3.46 11.11 17.74
CA ALA A 301 -2.80 10.36 18.80
C ALA A 301 -1.50 9.75 18.31
N PHE A 302 -1.46 9.25 17.08
CA PHE A 302 -0.24 8.74 16.46
C PHE A 302 0.81 9.86 16.30
N ASP A 303 0.40 11.02 15.78
CA ASP A 303 1.32 12.17 15.60
C ASP A 303 1.96 12.59 16.94
N LYS A 304 1.15 12.75 17.98
CA LYS A 304 1.62 13.09 19.33
C LYS A 304 2.56 12.04 19.90
N PHE A 305 2.21 10.77 19.75
CA PHE A 305 3.06 9.66 20.22
C PHE A 305 4.36 9.60 19.46
N ASN A 306 4.35 9.72 18.13
CA ASN A 306 5.57 9.71 17.32
C ASN A 306 6.48 10.89 17.64
N LYS A 307 5.92 12.10 17.82
CA LYS A 307 6.68 13.28 18.27
C LYS A 307 7.33 13.05 19.64
N PHE A 308 6.60 12.49 20.58
CA PHE A 308 7.15 12.14 21.89
C PHE A 308 8.29 11.14 21.79
N VAL A 309 8.12 10.05 21.02
CA VAL A 309 9.17 9.04 20.83
C VAL A 309 10.40 9.65 20.20
N ASN A 310 10.24 10.46 19.16
CA ASN A 310 11.34 11.14 18.48
C ASN A 310 12.10 12.11 19.42
N HIS A 311 11.39 12.82 20.27
CA HIS A 311 11.98 13.74 21.24
C HIS A 311 12.75 13.01 22.34
N LYS A 312 12.14 11.97 22.92
CA LYS A 312 12.71 11.28 24.10
C LYS A 312 13.77 10.24 23.74
N TYR A 313 13.60 9.53 22.64
CA TYR A 313 14.45 8.38 22.26
C TYR A 313 15.28 8.61 20.99
N GLY A 314 15.12 9.76 20.36
CA GLY A 314 15.84 10.18 19.16
C GLY A 314 15.02 10.08 17.88
N ALA A 315 15.38 10.91 16.91
CA ALA A 315 14.66 11.02 15.64
C ALA A 315 14.58 9.67 14.89
N GLY A 316 13.39 9.33 14.42
CA GLY A 316 13.11 8.10 13.67
C GLY A 316 13.14 6.83 14.51
N SER A 317 13.11 6.91 15.86
CA SER A 317 13.20 5.73 16.73
C SER A 317 12.07 4.73 16.51
N LEU A 318 10.84 5.18 16.29
CA LEU A 318 9.71 4.31 16.03
C LEU A 318 9.89 3.56 14.71
N GLU A 319 10.26 4.26 13.66
CA GLU A 319 10.54 3.68 12.34
C GLU A 319 11.72 2.70 12.40
N LYS A 320 12.82 3.08 13.03
CA LYS A 320 13.99 2.20 13.22
C LYS A 320 13.62 0.92 13.99
N LEU A 321 12.76 1.03 15.01
CA LEU A 321 12.25 -0.14 15.73
C LEU A 321 11.43 -1.04 14.82
N ILE A 322 10.48 -0.46 14.07
CA ILE A 322 9.60 -1.20 13.15
C ILE A 322 10.43 -1.90 12.06
N LYS A 323 11.38 -1.20 11.45
CA LYS A 323 12.28 -1.73 10.42
C LYS A 323 13.37 -2.70 10.95
N SER A 324 13.57 -2.77 12.26
CA SER A 324 14.61 -3.62 12.84
C SER A 324 14.33 -5.12 12.65
N ASN A 325 15.39 -5.94 12.66
CA ASN A 325 15.31 -7.40 12.60
C ASN A 325 14.88 -8.05 13.93
N LYS A 326 14.37 -7.27 14.90
CA LYS A 326 13.88 -7.79 16.15
C LYS A 326 12.54 -8.50 15.98
N THR A 327 12.25 -9.47 16.86
CA THR A 327 10.98 -10.19 16.85
C THR A 327 9.79 -9.25 17.10
N ASP A 328 8.61 -9.60 16.59
CA ASP A 328 7.39 -8.83 16.83
C ASP A 328 7.11 -8.66 18.32
N LYS A 329 7.36 -9.70 19.13
CA LYS A 329 7.24 -9.64 20.58
C LYS A 329 8.13 -8.55 21.21
N TYR A 330 9.37 -8.44 20.74
CA TYR A 330 10.30 -7.40 21.21
C TYR A 330 9.80 -6.00 20.81
N LYS A 331 9.40 -5.83 19.54
CA LYS A 331 8.90 -4.54 19.02
C LYS A 331 7.65 -4.09 19.78
N ILE A 332 6.69 -5.00 19.99
CA ILE A 332 5.46 -4.74 20.74
C ILE A 332 5.78 -4.35 22.20
N ASN A 333 6.69 -5.05 22.85
CA ASN A 333 7.09 -4.70 24.22
C ASN A 333 7.74 -3.30 24.27
N GLN A 334 8.59 -2.97 23.30
CA GLN A 334 9.23 -1.67 23.25
C GLN A 334 8.21 -0.54 23.01
N ILE A 335 7.24 -0.77 22.11
CA ILE A 335 6.14 0.17 21.88
C ILE A 335 5.31 0.36 23.17
N ASN A 336 5.04 -0.72 23.92
CA ASN A 336 4.32 -0.63 25.19
C ASN A 336 5.06 0.21 26.24
N ILE A 337 6.40 0.06 26.32
CA ILE A 337 7.23 0.86 27.22
C ILE A 337 7.12 2.36 26.83
N TRP A 338 7.28 2.66 25.55
CA TRP A 338 7.19 4.02 25.06
C TRP A 338 5.78 4.63 25.22
N TRP A 339 4.74 3.82 24.99
CA TRP A 339 3.37 4.24 25.20
C TRP A 339 3.07 4.59 26.66
N LYS A 340 3.51 3.73 27.59
CA LYS A 340 3.36 3.99 29.02
C LYS A 340 4.09 5.26 29.47
N ASP A 341 5.28 5.48 28.94
CA ASP A 341 6.04 6.69 29.22
C ASP A 341 5.35 7.94 28.65
N TYR A 342 4.76 7.83 27.46
CA TYR A 342 3.95 8.87 26.87
C TYR A 342 2.72 9.20 27.73
N GLU A 343 1.97 8.18 28.15
CA GLU A 343 0.80 8.38 29.04
C GLU A 343 1.15 9.03 30.37
N ASN A 344 2.31 8.72 30.93
CA ASN A 344 2.78 9.33 32.17
C ASN A 344 3.17 10.81 32.01
N GLN A 345 3.52 11.24 30.79
CA GLN A 345 3.87 12.63 30.52
C GLN A 345 2.64 13.52 30.27
N ILE A 346 1.54 12.94 29.80
CA ILE A 346 0.31 13.69 29.49
C ILE A 346 -0.67 13.76 30.67
N LYS A 347 -0.41 13.00 31.75
CA LYS A 347 -1.08 13.12 33.05
C LYS A 347 -0.46 14.23 33.89
#